data_fbebd888c34f8735e87110491ee3bb42
#
_entry.id   fbebd888c34f8735e87110491ee3bb42
#
_cell.length_a   1.000
_cell.length_b   1.000
_cell.length_c   1.000
_cell.angle_alpha   90.00
_cell.angle_beta   90.00
_cell.angle_gamma   90.00
#
_symmetry.space_group_name_H-M   'P 1'
#
loop_
_entity.id
_entity.type
_entity.pdbx_description
1 polymer ?
#
loop_
_entity_poly.entity_id
_entity_poly.type
_entity_poly.pdbx_seq_one_letter_code
_entity_poly.pdbx_strand_id
1 'polypeptide(L)'
;MANIAIILAGGIGSRLGSDRPKQFVEVLGKPVLAYTLEKFQNHREIDVIEVVCVNSWKDYLEDMIQKYNFYKVKWVVDGGSTFQESVINGIFNLKGKISPDDIVMRHFGASPFVEDEIISDCRLVLQL
;
A
#
# COMPACT_ATOMS: atom_id res chain seq x y z
N MET A 1 6.46 4.85 -18.99
CA MET A 1 6.08 5.63 -17.80
C MET A 1 5.05 4.86 -16.99
N ALA A 2 5.37 4.52 -15.77
CA ALA A 2 4.49 3.77 -14.88
C ALA A 2 4.06 4.63 -13.70
N ASN A 3 2.86 4.37 -13.19
CA ASN A 3 2.35 4.99 -11.97
C ASN A 3 2.38 3.93 -10.87
N ILE A 4 3.18 4.17 -9.84
CA ILE A 4 3.45 3.22 -8.77
C ILE A 4 2.87 3.76 -7.47
N ALA A 5 2.07 2.94 -6.79
CA ALA A 5 1.52 3.30 -5.50
C ALA A 5 2.24 2.52 -4.41
N ILE A 6 2.77 3.25 -3.42
CA ILE A 6 3.32 2.66 -2.20
C ILE A 6 2.22 2.72 -1.14
N ILE A 7 1.75 1.57 -0.70
CA ILE A 7 0.72 1.47 0.32
C ILE A 7 1.40 1.13 1.64
N LEU A 8 1.26 2.02 2.62
CA LEU A 8 1.94 1.89 3.91
C LEU A 8 1.08 1.12 4.90
N ALA A 9 1.51 -0.07 5.22
CA ALA A 9 0.85 -0.97 6.16
C ALA A 9 1.85 -1.49 7.21
N GLY A 10 2.86 -0.67 7.55
CA GLY A 10 3.94 -1.08 8.44
C GLY A 10 3.72 -0.78 9.92
N GLY A 11 2.65 -0.05 10.27
CA GLY A 11 2.40 0.32 11.64
C GLY A 11 1.78 -0.82 12.45
N ILE A 12 2.10 -0.89 13.73
CA ILE A 12 1.55 -1.90 14.62
C ILE A 12 0.13 -1.53 15.08
N GLY A 13 -0.20 -0.24 15.15
CA GLY A 13 -1.56 0.24 15.38
C GLY A 13 -2.17 -0.17 16.71
N SER A 14 -1.38 -0.24 17.76
CA SER A 14 -1.79 -0.76 19.07
C SER A 14 -2.80 0.11 19.82
N ARG A 15 -3.15 1.27 19.30
CA ARG A 15 -3.97 2.25 20.03
C ARG A 15 -5.41 1.82 20.29
N LEU A 16 -5.90 0.80 19.58
CA LEU A 16 -7.28 0.34 19.73
C LEU A 16 -7.43 -0.87 20.63
N GLY A 17 -6.36 -1.26 21.33
CA GLY A 17 -6.40 -2.43 22.22
C GLY A 17 -6.60 -3.74 21.49
N SER A 18 -6.43 -3.78 20.19
CA SER A 18 -6.55 -4.98 19.38
C SER A 18 -5.17 -5.62 19.21
N ASP A 19 -5.14 -6.95 19.15
CA ASP A 19 -3.90 -7.68 18.90
C ASP A 19 -3.42 -7.59 17.47
N ARG A 20 -4.24 -7.03 16.59
CA ARG A 20 -3.85 -6.88 15.18
C ARG A 20 -3.72 -5.42 14.80
N PRO A 21 -2.79 -5.10 13.88
CA PRO A 21 -2.66 -3.74 13.36
C PRO A 21 -3.98 -3.26 12.76
N LYS A 22 -4.25 -1.95 12.85
CA LYS A 22 -5.54 -1.40 12.42
C LYS A 22 -5.86 -1.68 10.95
N GLN A 23 -4.86 -1.74 10.09
CA GLN A 23 -5.07 -2.02 8.66
C GLN A 23 -5.53 -3.45 8.40
N PHE A 24 -5.32 -4.36 9.34
CA PHE A 24 -5.76 -5.74 9.22
C PHE A 24 -7.04 -6.04 10.01
N VAL A 25 -7.61 -5.06 10.68
CA VAL A 25 -8.91 -5.21 11.32
C VAL A 25 -9.96 -5.44 10.23
N GLU A 26 -10.87 -6.39 10.47
CA GLU A 26 -11.89 -6.73 9.48
C GLU A 26 -13.15 -5.91 9.67
N VAL A 27 -13.70 -5.44 8.56
CA VAL A 27 -14.99 -4.77 8.50
C VAL A 27 -15.82 -5.54 7.47
N LEU A 28 -16.96 -6.06 7.90
CA LEU A 28 -17.83 -6.89 7.05
C LEU A 28 -17.08 -8.10 6.47
N GLY A 29 -16.21 -8.71 7.29
CA GLY A 29 -15.47 -9.91 6.90
C GLY A 29 -14.28 -9.68 5.98
N LYS A 30 -13.86 -8.43 5.80
CA LYS A 30 -12.77 -8.08 4.90
C LYS A 30 -11.83 -7.10 5.58
N PRO A 31 -10.51 -7.35 5.55
CA PRO A 31 -9.56 -6.42 6.19
C PRO A 31 -9.62 -5.02 5.59
N VAL A 32 -9.43 -4.01 6.43
CA VAL A 32 -9.42 -2.62 5.98
C VAL A 32 -8.41 -2.41 4.84
N LEU A 33 -7.23 -3.01 4.96
CA LEU A 33 -6.21 -2.92 3.91
C LEU A 33 -6.72 -3.46 2.56
N ALA A 34 -7.54 -4.51 2.58
CA ALA A 34 -8.09 -5.05 1.34
C ALA A 34 -9.01 -4.05 0.62
N TYR A 35 -9.78 -3.27 1.39
CA TYR A 35 -10.60 -2.20 0.79
C TYR A 35 -9.71 -1.14 0.14
N THR A 36 -8.63 -0.77 0.81
CA THR A 36 -7.67 0.20 0.26
C THR A 36 -7.02 -0.33 -1.02
N LEU A 37 -6.49 -1.54 -0.96
CA LEU A 37 -5.83 -2.14 -2.13
C LEU A 37 -6.77 -2.29 -3.31
N GLU A 38 -8.04 -2.60 -3.04
CA GLU A 38 -9.03 -2.73 -4.10
C GLU A 38 -9.20 -1.43 -4.87
N LYS A 39 -9.18 -0.29 -4.18
CA LYS A 39 -9.27 1.01 -4.84
C LYS A 39 -8.11 1.23 -5.80
N PHE A 40 -6.90 0.93 -5.38
CA PHE A 40 -5.71 1.09 -6.22
C PHE A 40 -5.64 0.02 -7.31
N GLN A 41 -6.02 -1.23 -6.99
CA GLN A 41 -6.04 -2.32 -7.96
C GLN A 41 -7.00 -2.01 -9.11
N ASN A 42 -8.15 -1.42 -8.82
CA ASN A 42 -9.17 -1.15 -9.82
C ASN A 42 -9.01 0.21 -10.51
N HIS A 43 -8.03 1.00 -10.10
CA HIS A 43 -7.81 2.30 -10.70
C HIS A 43 -6.97 2.15 -11.97
N ARG A 44 -7.51 2.59 -13.10
CA ARG A 44 -6.87 2.37 -14.40
C ARG A 44 -5.52 3.07 -14.57
N GLU A 45 -5.28 4.13 -13.80
CA GLU A 45 -4.02 4.89 -13.89
C GLU A 45 -2.91 4.33 -13.00
N ILE A 46 -3.22 3.37 -12.13
CA ILE A 46 -2.22 2.72 -11.29
C ILE A 46 -1.73 1.46 -12.00
N ASP A 47 -0.43 1.39 -12.23
CA ASP A 47 0.18 0.27 -12.93
C ASP A 47 0.73 -0.79 -11.98
N VAL A 48 1.33 -0.36 -10.88
CA VAL A 48 2.02 -1.24 -9.94
C VAL A 48 1.76 -0.77 -8.52
N ILE A 49 1.61 -1.71 -7.59
CA ILE A 49 1.47 -1.44 -6.17
C ILE A 49 2.63 -2.09 -5.43
N GLU A 50 3.23 -1.34 -4.51
CA GLU A 50 4.15 -1.86 -3.52
C GLU A 50 3.49 -1.71 -2.16
N VAL A 51 3.50 -2.76 -1.33
CA VAL A 51 2.97 -2.69 0.02
C VAL A 51 4.14 -2.79 1.00
N VAL A 52 4.25 -1.80 1.89
CA VAL A 52 5.21 -1.85 2.99
C VAL A 52 4.45 -2.35 4.20
N CYS A 53 4.78 -3.54 4.66
CA CYS A 53 3.98 -4.27 5.64
C CYS A 53 4.82 -4.63 6.86
N VAL A 54 4.20 -4.54 8.05
CA VAL A 54 4.84 -5.06 9.26
C VAL A 54 5.17 -6.54 9.06
N ASN A 55 6.39 -6.92 9.40
CA ASN A 55 6.92 -8.25 9.07
C ASN A 55 6.03 -9.39 9.58
N SER A 56 5.51 -9.27 10.79
CA SER A 56 4.71 -10.32 11.41
C SER A 56 3.38 -10.59 10.71
N TRP A 57 2.94 -9.71 9.82
CA TRP A 57 1.68 -9.86 9.08
C TRP A 57 1.86 -10.07 7.58
N LYS A 58 3.10 -10.26 7.12
CA LYS A 58 3.37 -10.44 5.69
C LYS A 58 2.70 -11.68 5.10
N ASP A 59 2.73 -12.80 5.83
CA ASP A 59 2.10 -14.02 5.34
C ASP A 59 0.59 -13.84 5.18
N TYR A 60 -0.04 -13.16 6.15
CA TYR A 60 -1.45 -12.84 6.07
C TYR A 60 -1.74 -11.96 4.84
N LEU A 61 -0.88 -10.97 4.59
CA LEU A 61 -1.03 -10.09 3.44
C LEU A 61 -0.90 -10.88 2.13
N GLU A 62 0.06 -11.78 2.03
CA GLU A 62 0.25 -12.56 0.82
C GLU A 62 -0.95 -13.45 0.53
N ASP A 63 -1.52 -14.07 1.54
CA ASP A 63 -2.76 -14.84 1.39
C ASP A 63 -3.90 -13.95 0.91
N MET A 64 -3.99 -12.74 1.44
CA MET A 64 -5.00 -11.77 1.06
C MET A 64 -4.84 -11.33 -0.40
N ILE A 65 -3.61 -11.09 -0.83
CA ILE A 65 -3.32 -10.71 -2.22
C ILE A 65 -3.82 -11.79 -3.17
N GLN A 66 -3.58 -13.06 -2.84
CA GLN A 66 -4.05 -14.17 -3.66
C GLN A 66 -5.57 -14.30 -3.62
N LYS A 67 -6.16 -14.20 -2.44
CA LYS A 67 -7.60 -14.35 -2.26
C LYS A 67 -8.40 -13.34 -3.09
N TYR A 68 -7.95 -12.10 -3.12
CA TYR A 68 -8.64 -11.02 -3.82
C TYR A 68 -8.06 -10.72 -5.19
N ASN A 69 -7.05 -11.50 -5.62
CA ASN A 69 -6.41 -11.36 -6.92
C ASN A 69 -5.87 -9.93 -7.16
N PHE A 70 -5.13 -9.41 -6.20
CA PHE A 70 -4.50 -8.10 -6.34
C PHE A 70 -3.21 -8.22 -7.16
N TYR A 71 -3.34 -8.47 -8.44
CA TYR A 71 -2.20 -8.78 -9.32
C TYR A 71 -1.28 -7.58 -9.57
N LYS A 72 -1.73 -6.35 -9.29
CA LYS A 72 -0.87 -5.18 -9.41
C LYS A 72 0.15 -5.08 -8.28
N VAL A 73 -0.07 -5.80 -7.17
CA VAL A 73 0.89 -5.82 -6.06
C VAL A 73 2.10 -6.65 -6.49
N LYS A 74 3.17 -5.98 -6.85
CA LYS A 74 4.41 -6.61 -7.29
C LYS A 74 5.40 -6.84 -6.17
N TRP A 75 5.41 -5.98 -5.18
CA TRP A 75 6.40 -6.06 -4.10
C TRP A 75 5.74 -5.89 -2.75
N VAL A 76 6.17 -6.71 -1.79
CA VAL A 76 5.83 -6.59 -0.39
C VAL A 76 7.15 -6.39 0.36
N VAL A 77 7.28 -5.27 1.05
CA VAL A 77 8.53 -4.83 1.68
C VAL A 77 8.32 -4.76 3.19
N ASP A 78 9.36 -5.04 3.95
CA ASP A 78 9.28 -4.95 5.41
C ASP A 78 9.14 -3.51 5.87
N GLY A 79 8.21 -3.27 6.80
CA GLY A 79 8.08 -1.98 7.46
C GLY A 79 9.22 -1.76 8.44
N GLY A 80 9.52 -0.48 8.71
CA GLY A 80 10.48 -0.09 9.71
C GLY A 80 9.83 0.13 11.08
N SER A 81 10.62 0.56 12.04
CA SER A 81 10.12 0.86 13.39
C SER A 81 9.41 2.20 13.47
N THR A 82 9.58 3.06 12.47
CA THR A 82 8.89 4.35 12.38
C THR A 82 8.23 4.49 11.01
N PHE A 83 7.33 5.47 10.90
CA PHE A 83 6.72 5.81 9.62
C PHE A 83 7.79 6.17 8.58
N GLN A 84 8.76 6.99 8.97
CA GLN A 84 9.83 7.42 8.06
C GLN A 84 10.65 6.23 7.57
N GLU A 85 10.98 5.30 8.46
CA GLU A 85 11.72 4.10 8.07
C GLU A 85 10.93 3.24 7.09
N SER A 86 9.62 3.11 7.30
CA SER A 86 8.77 2.36 6.38
C SER A 86 8.76 2.99 4.99
N VAL A 87 8.64 4.33 4.92
CA VAL A 87 8.67 5.05 3.64
C VAL A 87 10.02 4.84 2.95
N ILE A 88 11.11 4.96 3.72
CA ILE A 88 12.47 4.78 3.17
C ILE A 88 12.64 3.37 2.64
N ASN A 89 12.20 2.37 3.37
CA ASN A 89 12.29 0.97 2.93
C ASN A 89 11.56 0.76 1.60
N GLY A 90 10.37 1.35 1.46
CA GLY A 90 9.63 1.27 0.22
C GLY A 90 10.35 1.94 -0.94
N ILE A 91 10.89 3.13 -0.71
CA ILE A 91 11.61 3.88 -1.73
C ILE A 91 12.88 3.12 -2.15
N PHE A 92 13.64 2.61 -1.18
CA PHE A 92 14.85 1.85 -1.50
C PHE A 92 14.56 0.61 -2.32
N ASN A 93 13.45 -0.06 -2.05
CA ASN A 93 13.09 -1.24 -2.84
C ASN A 93 12.85 -0.90 -4.30
N LEU A 94 12.36 0.30 -4.59
CA LEU A 94 12.10 0.74 -5.96
C LEU A 94 13.37 1.15 -6.69
N LYS A 95 14.46 1.39 -5.98
CA LYS A 95 15.70 1.82 -6.58
C LYS A 95 16.20 0.76 -7.56
N GLY A 96 16.46 1.16 -8.80
CA GLY A 96 16.89 0.25 -9.84
C GLY A 96 15.76 -0.54 -10.51
N LYS A 97 14.53 -0.41 -10.03
CA LYS A 97 13.36 -1.11 -10.57
C LYS A 97 12.43 -0.20 -11.34
N ILE A 98 12.64 1.11 -11.25
CA ILE A 98 11.77 2.10 -11.88
C ILE A 98 12.61 3.02 -12.78
N SER A 99 11.93 3.67 -13.71
CA SER A 99 12.54 4.63 -14.64
C SER A 99 12.37 6.05 -14.12
N PRO A 100 13.24 7.01 -14.55
CA PRO A 100 13.09 8.42 -14.14
C PRO A 100 11.74 9.03 -14.47
N ASP A 101 11.06 8.48 -15.48
CA ASP A 101 9.73 8.97 -15.90
C ASP A 101 8.60 8.41 -15.07
N ASP A 102 8.87 7.45 -14.21
CA ASP A 102 7.83 6.82 -13.39
C ASP A 102 7.39 7.75 -12.27
N ILE A 103 6.12 7.65 -11.92
CA ILE A 103 5.53 8.45 -10.86
C ILE A 103 5.26 7.55 -9.67
N VAL A 104 5.68 8.00 -8.49
CA VAL A 104 5.50 7.24 -7.25
C VAL A 104 4.61 8.06 -6.32
N MET A 105 3.55 7.44 -5.81
CA MET A 105 2.68 8.05 -4.80
C MET A 105 2.61 7.13 -3.59
N ARG A 106 2.29 7.68 -2.44
CA ARG A 106 2.13 6.90 -1.22
C ARG A 106 0.76 7.14 -0.60
N HIS A 107 0.26 6.11 0.09
CA HIS A 107 -1.03 6.18 0.75
C HIS A 107 -1.04 5.24 1.96
N PHE A 108 -1.81 5.60 2.98
CA PHE A 108 -1.93 4.76 4.18
C PHE A 108 -2.89 3.59 3.91
N GLY A 109 -2.44 2.38 4.25
CA GLY A 109 -3.24 1.18 4.05
C GLY A 109 -4.52 1.13 4.90
N ALA A 110 -4.54 1.87 6.01
CA ALA A 110 -5.71 1.94 6.89
C ALA A 110 -6.73 3.00 6.47
N SER A 111 -6.56 3.64 5.31
CA SER A 111 -7.47 4.68 4.81
C SER A 111 -8.17 4.20 3.54
N PRO A 112 -9.30 3.47 3.68
CA PRO A 112 -9.95 2.84 2.52
C PRO A 112 -10.84 3.77 1.71
N PHE A 113 -11.12 4.96 2.20
CA PHE A 113 -12.07 5.88 1.57
C PHE A 113 -11.37 6.88 0.66
N VAL A 114 -10.50 6.36 -0.22
CA VAL A 114 -9.83 7.20 -1.21
C VAL A 114 -10.66 7.19 -2.50
N GLU A 115 -10.93 8.39 -3.02
CA GLU A 115 -11.67 8.54 -4.28
C GLU A 115 -10.74 8.40 -5.47
N ASP A 116 -11.27 7.92 -6.59
CA ASP A 116 -10.48 7.79 -7.82
C ASP A 116 -9.91 9.13 -8.27
N GLU A 117 -10.67 10.21 -8.12
CA GLU A 117 -10.22 11.56 -8.48
C GLU A 117 -9.04 11.99 -7.62
N ILE A 118 -9.03 11.61 -6.33
CA ILE A 118 -7.91 11.94 -5.43
C ILE A 118 -6.65 11.20 -5.87
N ILE A 119 -6.77 9.96 -6.29
CA ILE A 119 -5.62 9.20 -6.79
C ILE A 119 -5.06 9.88 -8.03
N SER A 120 -5.91 10.28 -8.96
CA SER A 120 -5.50 10.98 -10.17
C SER A 120 -4.86 12.33 -9.86
N ASP A 121 -5.42 13.07 -8.91
CA ASP A 121 -4.89 14.37 -8.49
C ASP A 121 -3.50 14.22 -7.86
N CYS A 122 -3.30 13.20 -7.01
CA CYS A 122 -2.00 12.91 -6.42
C CYS A 122 -0.96 12.61 -7.49
N ARG A 123 -1.34 11.87 -8.52
CA ARG A 123 -0.46 11.58 -9.64
C ARG A 123 -0.02 12.87 -10.33
N LEU A 124 -0.96 13.78 -10.59
CA LEU A 124 -0.63 15.07 -11.23
C LEU A 124 0.32 15.90 -10.39
N VAL A 125 0.10 15.94 -9.08
CA VAL A 125 0.99 16.68 -8.16
C VAL A 125 2.40 16.12 -8.19
N LEU A 126 2.53 14.81 -8.23
CA LEU A 126 3.85 14.17 -8.28
C LEU A 126 4.56 14.40 -9.61
N GLN A 127 3.84 14.65 -10.69
CA GLN A 127 4.44 14.99 -11.97
C GLN A 127 5.02 16.40 -12.01
N LEU A 128 4.53 17.29 -11.17
CA LEU A 128 4.99 18.67 -11.13
C LEU A 128 6.31 18.80 -10.37
#